data_3433e153c682185e9e57f0121ad51638
#
_entry.id   3433e153c682185e9e57f0121ad51638
#
_cell.length_a   1.000
_cell.length_b   1.000
_cell.length_c   1.000
_cell.angle_alpha   90.00
_cell.angle_beta   90.00
_cell.angle_gamma   90.00
#
_symmetry.space_group_name_H-M   'P 1'
#
loop_
_entity.id
_entity.type
_entity.pdbx_description
1 polymer ?
#
loop_
_entity_poly.entity_id
_entity_poly.type
_entity_poly.pdbx_seq_one_letter_code
_entity_poly.pdbx_strand_id
1 'polypeptide(L)'
;MEERLQKYLAECGVASRRKCEEIILEGKVSVNGKVVTELGTKIIPGKDKIELNGKEIVSEKKVYILLNKPVGYVTTVSDEKERQTVMELLNGVKEKVVPVGRLDMFTSGLLLLSNDGEFIYKVTHPKHETTKTYIVKTRGVPTEKDLEKLRVGVKIEDYTTSPAKVELLLKDNTNDISRIWIQIHEGRNRQVRKMCEAIGLSVIALKREGVGELTCEGVERGKWRYLTEEEVKNIMNA
;
A
#
# COMPACT_ATOMS: atom_id res chain seq x y z
N MET A 1 16.60 -12.52 15.91
CA MET A 1 15.40 -13.37 15.70
C MET A 1 15.60 -14.13 14.41
N GLU A 2 15.19 -15.40 14.35
CA GLU A 2 15.28 -16.17 13.11
C GLU A 2 14.26 -15.71 12.06
N GLU A 3 14.68 -15.66 10.80
CA GLU A 3 13.78 -15.42 9.68
C GLU A 3 14.13 -16.29 8.46
N ARG A 4 13.20 -16.38 7.49
CA ARG A 4 13.38 -17.17 6.28
C ARG A 4 14.37 -16.49 5.34
N LEU A 5 15.29 -17.27 4.77
CA LEU A 5 16.34 -16.78 3.86
C LEU A 5 15.79 -15.98 2.68
N GLN A 6 14.71 -16.45 2.01
CA GLN A 6 14.09 -15.69 0.92
C GLN A 6 13.48 -14.36 1.36
N LYS A 7 13.03 -14.23 2.64
CA LYS A 7 12.55 -12.97 3.18
C LYS A 7 13.73 -12.00 3.33
N TYR A 8 14.81 -12.43 3.97
CA TYR A 8 16.02 -11.64 4.15
C TYR A 8 16.60 -11.14 2.82
N LEU A 9 16.76 -12.04 1.82
CA LEU A 9 17.25 -11.66 0.49
C LEU A 9 16.37 -10.59 -0.16
N ALA A 10 15.04 -10.70 -0.02
CA ALA A 10 14.11 -9.71 -0.57
C ALA A 10 14.22 -8.37 0.17
N GLU A 11 14.39 -8.36 1.49
CA GLU A 11 14.60 -7.15 2.31
C GLU A 11 15.97 -6.49 2.03
N CYS A 12 16.96 -7.28 1.61
CA CYS A 12 18.24 -6.77 1.12
C CYS A 12 18.20 -6.32 -0.37
N GLY A 13 17.01 -6.25 -0.97
CA GLY A 13 16.85 -5.73 -2.34
C GLY A 13 17.36 -6.67 -3.44
N VAL A 14 17.60 -7.96 -3.18
CA VAL A 14 18.07 -8.91 -4.20
C VAL A 14 17.01 -9.07 -5.30
N ALA A 15 15.79 -9.52 -4.94
CA ALA A 15 14.67 -9.69 -5.85
C ALA A 15 13.34 -9.80 -5.06
N SER A 16 12.21 -10.06 -5.73
CA SER A 16 10.97 -10.43 -5.04
C SER A 16 11.15 -11.73 -4.25
N ARG A 17 10.35 -11.96 -3.19
CA ARG A 17 10.44 -13.19 -2.36
C ARG A 17 10.37 -14.46 -3.18
N ARG A 18 9.46 -14.53 -4.18
CA ARG A 18 9.34 -15.68 -5.09
C ARG A 18 10.58 -15.83 -5.95
N LYS A 19 11.13 -14.76 -6.50
CA LYS A 19 12.36 -14.83 -7.29
C LYS A 19 13.57 -15.20 -6.42
N CYS A 20 13.62 -14.78 -5.17
CA CYS A 20 14.64 -15.22 -4.22
C CYS A 20 14.55 -16.75 -3.95
N GLU A 21 13.34 -17.32 -3.90
CA GLU A 21 13.17 -18.79 -3.82
C GLU A 21 13.78 -19.52 -5.03
N GLU A 22 13.55 -19.00 -6.24
CA GLU A 22 14.18 -19.56 -7.46
C GLU A 22 15.71 -19.46 -7.39
N ILE A 23 16.26 -18.32 -6.96
CA ILE A 23 17.70 -18.09 -6.80
C ILE A 23 18.32 -19.05 -5.77
N ILE A 24 17.59 -19.35 -4.68
CA ILE A 24 18.01 -20.35 -3.68
C ILE A 24 18.05 -21.75 -4.31
N LEU A 25 17.00 -22.17 -5.01
CA LEU A 25 16.93 -23.47 -5.69
C LEU A 25 18.04 -23.65 -6.73
N GLU A 26 18.45 -22.57 -7.40
CA GLU A 26 19.56 -22.56 -8.34
C GLU A 26 20.95 -22.70 -7.67
N GLY A 27 21.02 -22.77 -6.33
CA GLY A 27 22.28 -22.93 -5.59
C GLY A 27 23.19 -21.70 -5.61
N LYS A 28 22.64 -20.51 -5.88
CA LYS A 28 23.40 -19.25 -5.98
C LYS A 28 23.63 -18.59 -4.62
N VAL A 29 23.00 -19.07 -3.56
CA VAL A 29 23.05 -18.50 -2.20
C VAL A 29 23.84 -19.41 -1.29
N SER A 30 24.76 -18.83 -0.50
CA SER A 30 25.42 -19.55 0.60
C SER A 30 25.13 -18.87 1.94
N VAL A 31 25.06 -19.67 2.98
CA VAL A 31 24.94 -19.29 4.38
C VAL A 31 26.14 -19.84 5.14
N ASN A 32 26.94 -18.96 5.74
CA ASN A 32 28.17 -19.35 6.45
C ASN A 32 29.11 -20.24 5.61
N GLY A 33 29.23 -19.91 4.30
CA GLY A 33 30.08 -20.63 3.33
C GLY A 33 29.48 -21.93 2.79
N LYS A 34 28.28 -22.33 3.21
CA LYS A 34 27.60 -23.54 2.67
C LYS A 34 26.50 -23.14 1.71
N VAL A 35 26.49 -23.70 0.51
CA VAL A 35 25.42 -23.48 -0.49
C VAL A 35 24.11 -24.03 0.06
N VAL A 36 23.05 -23.25 -0.07
CA VAL A 36 21.69 -23.59 0.36
C VAL A 36 20.79 -23.69 -0.87
N THR A 37 20.09 -24.81 -1.01
CA THR A 37 19.09 -25.07 -2.06
C THR A 37 17.72 -25.41 -1.48
N GLU A 38 17.60 -25.52 -0.16
CA GLU A 38 16.35 -25.88 0.53
C GLU A 38 15.50 -24.65 0.82
N LEU A 39 14.24 -24.66 0.36
CA LEU A 39 13.27 -23.63 0.66
C LEU A 39 12.84 -23.67 2.14
N GLY A 40 12.61 -22.51 2.72
CA GLY A 40 12.24 -22.42 4.13
C GLY A 40 13.41 -22.36 5.10
N THR A 41 14.64 -22.49 4.62
CA THR A 41 15.86 -22.29 5.41
C THR A 41 15.77 -20.99 6.20
N LYS A 42 16.09 -21.07 7.49
CA LYS A 42 16.09 -19.93 8.42
C LYS A 42 17.52 -19.44 8.66
N ILE A 43 17.65 -18.15 8.85
CA ILE A 43 18.90 -17.47 9.18
C ILE A 43 18.68 -16.48 10.33
N ILE A 44 19.76 -16.07 10.95
CA ILE A 44 19.76 -15.01 11.98
C ILE A 44 20.50 -13.79 11.40
N PRO A 45 19.76 -12.74 10.98
CA PRO A 45 20.39 -11.51 10.47
C PRO A 45 21.43 -10.94 11.43
N GLY A 46 22.56 -10.52 10.88
CA GLY A 46 23.68 -9.97 11.65
C GLY A 46 24.56 -11.01 12.38
N LYS A 47 24.18 -12.31 12.38
CA LYS A 47 25.02 -13.41 12.85
C LYS A 47 25.46 -14.31 11.72
N ASP A 48 24.52 -14.68 10.82
CA ASP A 48 24.82 -15.51 9.68
C ASP A 48 25.36 -14.66 8.54
N LYS A 49 26.43 -15.09 7.92
CA LYS A 49 26.99 -14.50 6.70
C LYS A 49 26.25 -15.05 5.49
N ILE A 50 25.55 -14.17 4.78
CA ILE A 50 24.78 -14.54 3.59
C ILE A 50 25.50 -14.01 2.35
N GLU A 51 25.70 -14.87 1.37
CA GLU A 51 26.36 -14.51 0.12
C GLU A 51 25.52 -14.93 -1.09
N LEU A 52 25.47 -14.07 -2.10
CA LEU A 52 24.89 -14.35 -3.42
C LEU A 52 26.01 -14.37 -4.45
N ASN A 53 26.23 -15.50 -5.12
CA ASN A 53 27.32 -15.70 -6.06
C ASN A 53 28.68 -15.29 -5.48
N GLY A 54 28.94 -15.61 -4.21
CA GLY A 54 30.18 -15.29 -3.48
C GLY A 54 30.33 -13.82 -3.04
N LYS A 55 29.30 -12.99 -3.23
CA LYS A 55 29.29 -11.60 -2.72
C LYS A 55 28.39 -11.52 -1.50
N GLU A 56 28.91 -10.97 -0.43
CA GLU A 56 28.15 -10.76 0.80
C GLU A 56 26.96 -9.83 0.58
N ILE A 57 25.81 -10.24 1.12
CA ILE A 57 24.56 -9.47 1.10
C ILE A 57 24.39 -8.79 2.44
N VAL A 58 24.27 -7.48 2.40
CA VAL A 58 24.05 -6.65 3.60
C VAL A 58 22.67 -5.99 3.51
N SER A 59 21.99 -5.92 4.64
CA SER A 59 20.68 -5.26 4.72
C SER A 59 20.77 -3.78 4.31
N GLU A 60 19.89 -3.35 3.43
CA GLU A 60 19.74 -1.94 3.07
C GLU A 60 19.16 -1.15 4.24
N LYS A 61 19.43 0.16 4.27
CA LYS A 61 18.76 1.07 5.21
C LYS A 61 17.25 1.04 4.96
N LYS A 62 16.47 0.84 6.02
CA LYS A 62 15.00 0.91 5.93
C LYS A 62 14.57 2.34 5.63
N VAL A 63 13.69 2.48 4.65
CA VAL A 63 13.13 3.77 4.24
C VAL A 63 11.61 3.70 4.11
N TYR A 64 10.95 4.80 4.39
CA TYR A 64 9.51 4.93 4.43
C TYR A 64 9.14 6.21 3.69
N ILE A 65 8.37 6.08 2.63
CA ILE A 65 8.05 7.17 1.71
C ILE A 65 6.55 7.39 1.67
N LEU A 66 6.15 8.64 1.73
CA LEU A 66 4.80 9.11 1.44
C LEU A 66 4.81 9.79 0.07
N LEU A 67 4.06 9.26 -0.87
CA LEU A 67 3.82 9.80 -2.20
C LEU A 67 2.39 10.32 -2.30
N ASN A 68 2.21 11.56 -2.78
CA ASN A 68 0.91 12.05 -3.21
C ASN A 68 0.67 11.64 -4.67
N LYS A 69 0.21 10.40 -4.86
CA LYS A 69 0.03 9.78 -6.17
C LYS A 69 -0.97 10.55 -7.05
N PRO A 70 -0.61 10.96 -8.26
CA PRO A 70 -1.57 11.47 -9.24
C PRO A 70 -2.40 10.33 -9.86
N VAL A 71 -3.50 10.65 -10.55
CA VAL A 71 -4.17 9.72 -11.46
C VAL A 71 -3.28 9.41 -12.67
N GLY A 72 -3.54 8.29 -13.35
CA GLY A 72 -2.81 7.89 -14.55
C GLY A 72 -1.64 6.93 -14.29
N TYR A 73 -1.18 6.80 -13.06
CA TYR A 73 -0.08 5.91 -12.68
C TYR A 73 -0.59 4.62 -12.06
N VAL A 74 -0.05 3.47 -12.49
CA VAL A 74 -0.35 2.17 -11.89
C VAL A 74 0.53 1.93 -10.65
N THR A 75 -0.04 1.33 -9.62
CA THR A 75 0.68 0.99 -8.38
C THR A 75 1.33 -0.38 -8.51
N THR A 76 2.48 -0.41 -9.13
CA THR A 76 3.33 -1.60 -9.32
C THR A 76 4.80 -1.19 -9.44
N VAL A 77 5.70 -2.13 -9.18
CA VAL A 77 7.15 -1.94 -9.39
C VAL A 77 7.50 -2.06 -10.89
N SER A 78 6.78 -2.92 -11.62
CA SER A 78 6.93 -3.09 -13.08
C SER A 78 5.56 -3.33 -13.70
N ASP A 79 5.39 -2.95 -14.95
CA ASP A 79 4.14 -3.15 -15.70
C ASP A 79 4.39 -3.77 -17.07
N GLU A 80 3.78 -4.92 -17.33
CA GLU A 80 3.93 -5.64 -18.60
C GLU A 80 3.29 -4.91 -19.79
N LYS A 81 2.40 -3.94 -19.54
CA LYS A 81 1.70 -3.14 -20.54
C LYS A 81 2.34 -1.77 -20.77
N GLU A 82 3.55 -1.55 -20.26
CA GLU A 82 4.31 -0.31 -20.42
C GLU A 82 3.58 0.97 -19.96
N ARG A 83 2.62 0.84 -19.03
CA ARG A 83 1.94 2.01 -18.46
C ARG A 83 2.85 2.69 -17.44
N GLN A 84 2.69 3.99 -17.27
CA GLN A 84 3.41 4.73 -16.23
C GLN A 84 3.18 4.14 -14.84
N THR A 85 4.25 3.88 -14.13
CA THR A 85 4.21 3.30 -12.78
C THR A 85 4.53 4.35 -11.72
N VAL A 86 4.10 4.11 -10.49
CA VAL A 86 4.43 4.99 -9.36
C VAL A 86 5.94 5.09 -9.10
N MET A 87 6.72 4.13 -9.58
CA MET A 87 8.18 4.14 -9.43
C MET A 87 8.84 5.28 -10.20
N GLU A 88 8.26 5.71 -11.33
CA GLU A 88 8.76 6.84 -12.14
C GLU A 88 8.64 8.19 -11.42
N LEU A 89 7.81 8.27 -10.37
CA LEU A 89 7.65 9.47 -9.55
C LEU A 89 8.70 9.59 -8.43
N LEU A 90 9.49 8.54 -8.18
CA LEU A 90 10.42 8.45 -7.05
C LEU A 90 11.85 8.92 -7.42
N ASN A 91 11.94 10.01 -8.16
CA ASN A 91 13.24 10.55 -8.54
C ASN A 91 14.09 10.89 -7.30
N GLY A 92 15.33 10.37 -7.25
CA GLY A 92 16.30 10.60 -6.17
C GLY A 92 16.26 9.56 -5.05
N VAL A 93 15.29 8.64 -5.02
CA VAL A 93 15.30 7.49 -4.12
C VAL A 93 16.30 6.46 -4.64
N LYS A 94 17.26 6.07 -3.81
CA LYS A 94 18.31 5.09 -4.15
C LYS A 94 17.96 3.67 -3.73
N GLU A 95 17.21 3.54 -2.67
CA GLU A 95 16.81 2.28 -2.06
C GLU A 95 15.71 1.59 -2.89
N LYS A 96 15.73 0.26 -2.91
CA LYS A 96 14.72 -0.55 -3.60
C LYS A 96 13.45 -0.63 -2.76
N VAL A 97 12.50 0.24 -3.01
CA VAL A 97 11.20 0.26 -2.31
C VAL A 97 10.09 -0.38 -3.14
N VAL A 98 9.06 -0.83 -2.44
CA VAL A 98 7.81 -1.33 -3.04
C VAL A 98 6.60 -0.59 -2.47
N PRO A 99 5.49 -0.49 -3.23
CA PRO A 99 4.26 0.10 -2.71
C PRO A 99 3.69 -0.68 -1.52
N VAL A 100 3.27 0.05 -0.49
CA VAL A 100 2.57 -0.46 0.69
C VAL A 100 1.07 -0.43 0.42
N GLY A 101 0.54 -1.54 -0.05
CA GLY A 101 -0.80 -1.61 -0.61
C GLY A 101 -0.89 -0.96 -2.00
N ARG A 102 -2.11 -0.71 -2.44
CA ARG A 102 -2.34 -0.18 -3.80
C ARG A 102 -3.39 0.91 -3.83
N LEU A 103 -3.26 1.78 -4.82
CA LEU A 103 -4.30 2.65 -5.35
C LEU A 103 -4.52 2.32 -6.82
N ASP A 104 -5.77 2.30 -7.26
CA ASP A 104 -6.10 2.12 -8.67
C ASP A 104 -5.51 3.27 -9.51
N MET A 105 -5.34 3.03 -10.81
CA MET A 105 -4.82 4.01 -11.78
C MET A 105 -5.56 5.35 -11.72
N PHE A 106 -6.89 5.31 -11.57
CA PHE A 106 -7.78 6.49 -11.50
C PHE A 106 -8.10 6.92 -10.07
N THR A 107 -7.31 6.51 -9.08
CA THR A 107 -7.38 6.97 -7.69
C THR A 107 -6.11 7.74 -7.37
N SER A 108 -6.27 8.94 -6.79
CA SER A 108 -5.15 9.79 -6.37
C SER A 108 -4.97 9.78 -4.86
N GLY A 109 -3.91 10.43 -4.38
CA GLY A 109 -3.67 10.71 -2.97
C GLY A 109 -2.60 9.86 -2.34
N LEU A 110 -2.65 9.68 -1.03
CA LEU A 110 -1.60 9.09 -0.22
C LEU A 110 -1.33 7.64 -0.59
N LEU A 111 -0.12 7.38 -1.04
CA LEU A 111 0.45 6.04 -1.22
C LEU A 111 1.75 5.96 -0.44
N LEU A 112 1.89 4.93 0.38
CA LEU A 112 3.14 4.64 1.08
C LEU A 112 3.99 3.68 0.25
N LEU A 113 5.32 3.84 0.35
CA LEU A 113 6.29 2.89 -0.22
C LEU A 113 7.38 2.63 0.83
N SER A 114 7.91 1.41 0.86
CA SER A 114 8.96 1.02 1.80
C SER A 114 9.70 -0.22 1.32
N ASN A 115 10.89 -0.45 1.88
CA ASN A 115 11.64 -1.71 1.81
C ASN A 115 11.53 -2.52 3.11
N ASP A 116 10.76 -2.03 4.12
CA ASP A 116 10.55 -2.72 5.39
C ASP A 116 9.32 -3.64 5.33
N GLY A 117 9.55 -4.95 5.32
CA GLY A 117 8.49 -5.96 5.28
C GLY A 117 7.56 -5.95 6.50
N GLU A 118 8.04 -5.53 7.68
CA GLU A 118 7.21 -5.44 8.90
C GLU A 118 6.26 -4.24 8.82
N PHE A 119 6.77 -3.11 8.36
CA PHE A 119 5.94 -1.92 8.11
C PHE A 119 4.87 -2.20 7.05
N ILE A 120 5.25 -2.83 5.93
CA ILE A 120 4.31 -3.21 4.87
C ILE A 120 3.20 -4.10 5.44
N TYR A 121 3.56 -5.11 6.22
CA TYR A 121 2.61 -6.02 6.85
C TYR A 121 1.69 -5.28 7.83
N LYS A 122 2.23 -4.41 8.68
CA LYS A 122 1.46 -3.61 9.64
C LYS A 122 0.38 -2.77 8.96
N VAL A 123 0.72 -2.09 7.86
CA VAL A 123 -0.20 -1.18 7.16
C VAL A 123 -1.24 -1.95 6.31
N THR A 124 -0.85 -3.10 5.74
CA THR A 124 -1.67 -3.76 4.71
C THR A 124 -2.49 -4.94 5.20
N HIS A 125 -2.05 -5.61 6.26
CA HIS A 125 -2.73 -6.82 6.71
C HIS A 125 -4.03 -6.50 7.46
N PRO A 126 -5.17 -7.14 7.12
CA PRO A 126 -6.49 -6.83 7.68
C PRO A 126 -6.58 -6.85 9.21
N LYS A 127 -5.80 -7.72 9.87
CA LYS A 127 -5.82 -7.85 11.34
C LYS A 127 -5.42 -6.59 12.11
N HIS A 128 -4.72 -5.66 11.45
CA HIS A 128 -4.25 -4.41 12.09
C HIS A 128 -5.25 -3.26 11.92
N GLU A 129 -6.31 -3.46 11.13
CA GLU A 129 -7.40 -2.50 10.95
C GLU A 129 -6.95 -1.06 10.65
N THR A 130 -5.75 -0.91 10.06
CA THR A 130 -5.24 0.41 9.69
C THR A 130 -6.26 1.16 8.84
N THR A 131 -6.72 2.29 9.31
CA THR A 131 -7.76 3.08 8.66
C THR A 131 -7.26 3.71 7.35
N LYS A 132 -8.16 3.85 6.38
CA LYS A 132 -7.94 4.55 5.11
C LYS A 132 -9.06 5.55 4.92
N THR A 133 -8.70 6.80 4.78
CA THR A 133 -9.63 7.92 4.63
C THR A 133 -9.67 8.39 3.18
N TYR A 134 -10.87 8.53 2.65
CA TYR A 134 -11.10 8.90 1.25
C TYR A 134 -12.01 10.12 1.13
N ILE A 135 -11.74 10.97 0.14
CA ILE A 135 -12.67 11.98 -0.38
C ILE A 135 -13.16 11.47 -1.72
N VAL A 136 -14.47 11.31 -1.82
CA VAL A 136 -15.17 10.82 -3.02
C VAL A 136 -15.99 11.96 -3.60
N LYS A 137 -15.76 12.33 -4.86
CA LYS A 137 -16.65 13.19 -5.62
C LYS A 137 -17.55 12.31 -6.48
N THR A 138 -18.86 12.48 -6.39
CA THR A 138 -19.85 11.66 -7.07
C THR A 138 -20.78 12.51 -7.94
N ARG A 139 -21.31 11.89 -8.99
CA ARG A 139 -22.59 12.30 -9.59
C ARG A 139 -23.70 11.61 -8.81
N GLY A 140 -24.79 12.34 -8.54
CA GLY A 140 -25.82 11.93 -7.62
C GLY A 140 -25.59 12.53 -6.23
N VAL A 141 -26.70 12.84 -5.56
CA VAL A 141 -26.72 13.36 -4.19
C VAL A 141 -27.37 12.31 -3.29
N PRO A 142 -26.61 11.70 -2.35
CA PRO A 142 -27.18 10.69 -1.46
C PRO A 142 -28.17 11.26 -0.48
N THR A 143 -29.17 10.47 -0.13
CA THR A 143 -30.02 10.72 1.03
C THR A 143 -29.33 10.26 2.31
N GLU A 144 -29.80 10.71 3.47
CA GLU A 144 -29.29 10.22 4.75
C GLU A 144 -29.43 8.69 4.90
N LYS A 145 -30.53 8.14 4.37
CA LYS A 145 -30.77 6.68 4.34
C LYS A 145 -29.69 5.96 3.51
N ASP A 146 -29.19 6.56 2.45
CA ASP A 146 -28.12 5.98 1.64
C ASP A 146 -26.77 6.03 2.35
N LEU A 147 -26.48 7.16 3.04
CA LEU A 147 -25.28 7.27 3.86
C LEU A 147 -25.29 6.26 5.01
N GLU A 148 -26.45 6.03 5.63
CA GLU A 148 -26.57 5.07 6.71
C GLU A 148 -26.27 3.63 6.23
N LYS A 149 -26.67 3.24 5.00
CA LYS A 149 -26.28 1.94 4.42
C LYS A 149 -24.76 1.79 4.36
N LEU A 150 -24.02 2.87 4.02
CA LEU A 150 -22.56 2.82 4.01
C LEU A 150 -21.97 2.70 5.42
N ARG A 151 -22.58 3.34 6.42
CA ARG A 151 -22.12 3.32 7.82
C ARG A 151 -22.26 1.95 8.45
N VAL A 152 -23.38 1.25 8.24
CA VAL A 152 -23.61 -0.07 8.81
C VAL A 152 -22.99 -1.21 8.02
N GLY A 153 -22.62 -0.93 6.78
CA GLY A 153 -22.12 -1.91 5.81
C GLY A 153 -23.09 -2.19 4.68
N VAL A 154 -22.59 -2.20 3.46
CA VAL A 154 -23.36 -2.37 2.23
C VAL A 154 -22.94 -3.63 1.50
N LYS A 155 -23.90 -4.34 0.92
CA LYS A 155 -23.61 -5.51 0.09
C LYS A 155 -23.00 -5.08 -1.25
N ILE A 156 -21.81 -5.57 -1.54
CA ILE A 156 -21.12 -5.39 -2.80
C ILE A 156 -20.63 -6.75 -3.29
N GLU A 157 -20.98 -7.10 -4.54
CA GLU A 157 -20.67 -8.42 -5.10
C GLU A 157 -21.18 -9.56 -4.19
N ASP A 158 -20.27 -10.37 -3.67
CA ASP A 158 -20.52 -11.57 -2.87
C ASP A 158 -20.38 -11.37 -1.35
N TYR A 159 -20.08 -10.14 -0.89
CA TYR A 159 -19.89 -9.86 0.54
C TYR A 159 -20.54 -8.54 0.98
N THR A 160 -20.72 -8.40 2.29
CA THR A 160 -21.11 -7.13 2.94
C THR A 160 -19.87 -6.46 3.52
N THR A 161 -19.71 -5.16 3.25
CA THR A 161 -18.55 -4.39 3.77
C THR A 161 -18.63 -4.27 5.28
N SER A 162 -17.48 -4.12 5.92
CA SER A 162 -17.43 -3.69 7.31
C SER A 162 -18.06 -2.31 7.48
N PRO A 163 -18.54 -1.95 8.68
CA PRO A 163 -19.00 -0.60 9.01
C PRO A 163 -17.95 0.45 8.66
N ALA A 164 -18.42 1.59 8.14
CA ALA A 164 -17.56 2.72 7.76
C ALA A 164 -18.00 4.00 8.47
N LYS A 165 -17.05 4.93 8.70
CA LYS A 165 -17.42 6.30 9.05
C LYS A 165 -17.68 7.06 7.76
N VAL A 166 -18.82 7.77 7.69
CA VAL A 166 -19.26 8.44 6.46
C VAL A 166 -19.88 9.79 6.80
N GLU A 167 -19.41 10.84 6.11
CA GLU A 167 -19.91 12.20 6.24
C GLU A 167 -20.13 12.84 4.85
N LEU A 168 -21.23 13.57 4.71
CA LEU A 168 -21.50 14.35 3.51
C LEU A 168 -20.86 15.73 3.64
N LEU A 169 -19.79 15.98 2.89
CA LEU A 169 -19.05 17.24 2.94
C LEU A 169 -19.67 18.35 2.08
N LEU A 170 -20.28 17.96 0.96
CA LEU A 170 -20.88 18.89 0.00
C LEU A 170 -22.09 18.24 -0.66
N LYS A 171 -23.16 19.02 -0.77
CA LYS A 171 -24.38 18.69 -1.50
C LYS A 171 -24.67 19.80 -2.51
N ASP A 172 -24.60 19.50 -3.79
CA ASP A 172 -24.94 20.41 -4.88
C ASP A 172 -26.05 19.79 -5.72
N ASN A 173 -27.29 20.11 -5.36
CA ASN A 173 -28.47 19.59 -6.07
C ASN A 173 -28.61 20.19 -7.49
N THR A 174 -28.04 21.36 -7.76
CA THR A 174 -28.15 22.03 -9.06
C THR A 174 -27.34 21.31 -10.12
N ASN A 175 -26.14 20.89 -9.76
CA ASN A 175 -25.23 20.18 -10.67
C ASN A 175 -25.27 18.65 -10.48
N ASP A 176 -26.13 18.15 -9.60
CA ASP A 176 -26.21 16.74 -9.22
C ASP A 176 -24.86 16.16 -8.79
N ILE A 177 -24.15 16.90 -7.93
CA ILE A 177 -22.81 16.55 -7.43
C ILE A 177 -22.82 16.48 -5.91
N SER A 178 -22.12 15.48 -5.37
CA SER A 178 -21.81 15.46 -3.94
C SER A 178 -20.33 15.17 -3.69
N ARG A 179 -19.89 15.50 -2.48
CA ARG A 179 -18.58 15.11 -1.96
C ARG A 179 -18.77 14.44 -0.61
N ILE A 180 -18.24 13.24 -0.50
CA ILE A 180 -18.40 12.37 0.66
C ILE A 180 -17.02 12.05 1.23
N TRP A 181 -16.89 12.16 2.54
CA TRP A 181 -15.76 11.65 3.30
C TRP A 181 -16.09 10.23 3.79
N ILE A 182 -15.21 9.28 3.52
CA ILE A 182 -15.40 7.87 3.90
C ILE A 182 -14.12 7.36 4.53
N GLN A 183 -14.22 6.78 5.73
CA GLN A 183 -13.12 6.08 6.40
C GLN A 183 -13.49 4.59 6.57
N ILE A 184 -12.60 3.74 6.08
CA ILE A 184 -12.70 2.27 6.16
C ILE A 184 -11.42 1.69 6.76
N HIS A 185 -11.45 0.50 7.33
CA HIS A 185 -10.28 -0.24 7.82
C HIS A 185 -9.90 -1.43 6.93
N GLU A 186 -10.76 -1.87 6.06
CA GLU A 186 -10.48 -2.88 5.04
C GLU A 186 -9.99 -2.25 3.72
N GLY A 187 -9.68 -3.04 2.70
CA GLY A 187 -9.13 -2.52 1.44
C GLY A 187 -9.27 -3.51 0.29
N ARG A 188 -10.50 -3.96 0.02
CA ARG A 188 -10.78 -4.86 -1.11
C ARG A 188 -10.73 -4.12 -2.44
N ASN A 189 -10.65 -4.89 -3.53
CA ASN A 189 -10.54 -4.32 -4.87
C ASN A 189 -11.67 -3.33 -5.18
N ARG A 190 -11.30 -2.08 -5.47
CA ARG A 190 -12.21 -0.97 -5.82
C ARG A 190 -13.36 -0.74 -4.83
N GLN A 191 -13.15 -1.09 -3.55
CA GLN A 191 -14.19 -1.15 -2.54
C GLN A 191 -15.01 0.13 -2.43
N VAL A 192 -14.38 1.29 -2.23
CA VAL A 192 -15.08 2.58 -2.07
C VAL A 192 -15.93 2.92 -3.30
N ARG A 193 -15.46 2.60 -4.52
CA ARG A 193 -16.25 2.80 -5.74
C ARG A 193 -17.49 1.92 -5.76
N LYS A 194 -17.33 0.63 -5.45
CA LYS A 194 -18.44 -0.32 -5.37
C LYS A 194 -19.45 0.05 -4.27
N MET A 195 -18.98 0.54 -3.13
CA MET A 195 -19.83 1.05 -2.06
C MET A 195 -20.72 2.21 -2.54
N CYS A 196 -20.14 3.19 -3.24
CA CYS A 196 -20.90 4.30 -3.82
C CYS A 196 -21.89 3.81 -4.89
N GLU A 197 -21.45 2.93 -5.79
CA GLU A 197 -22.30 2.34 -6.84
C GLU A 197 -23.49 1.58 -6.24
N ALA A 198 -23.31 0.86 -5.14
CA ALA A 198 -24.37 0.11 -4.46
C ALA A 198 -25.49 0.99 -3.86
N ILE A 199 -25.21 2.27 -3.65
CA ILE A 199 -26.22 3.27 -3.23
C ILE A 199 -26.65 4.20 -4.38
N GLY A 200 -26.33 3.84 -5.64
CA GLY A 200 -26.76 4.56 -6.83
C GLY A 200 -25.92 5.78 -7.21
N LEU A 201 -24.71 5.94 -6.64
CA LEU A 201 -23.82 7.06 -6.94
C LEU A 201 -22.73 6.67 -7.94
N SER A 202 -22.46 7.52 -8.94
CA SER A 202 -21.36 7.35 -9.88
C SER A 202 -20.12 8.14 -9.40
N VAL A 203 -19.00 7.45 -9.17
CA VAL A 203 -17.75 8.08 -8.69
C VAL A 203 -17.04 8.81 -9.82
N ILE A 204 -16.99 10.13 -9.73
CA ILE A 204 -16.28 11.02 -10.67
C ILE A 204 -14.79 11.08 -10.32
N ALA A 205 -14.45 11.26 -9.03
CA ALA A 205 -13.09 11.31 -8.55
C ALA A 205 -12.98 10.65 -7.18
N LEU A 206 -11.84 9.99 -6.95
CA LEU A 206 -11.52 9.34 -5.69
C LEU A 206 -10.10 9.72 -5.28
N LYS A 207 -9.96 10.28 -4.07
CA LYS A 207 -8.66 10.62 -3.47
C LYS A 207 -8.54 9.91 -2.12
N ARG A 208 -7.47 9.15 -1.91
CA ARG A 208 -7.13 8.71 -0.55
C ARG A 208 -6.43 9.85 0.18
N GLU A 209 -7.10 10.42 1.15
CA GLU A 209 -6.59 11.55 1.94
C GLU A 209 -5.60 11.10 2.99
N GLY A 210 -5.87 9.93 3.63
CA GLY A 210 -5.06 9.46 4.74
C GLY A 210 -4.93 7.94 4.85
N VAL A 211 -3.91 7.51 5.60
CA VAL A 211 -3.66 6.14 6.06
C VAL A 211 -3.24 6.23 7.54
N GLY A 212 -4.04 5.68 8.45
CA GLY A 212 -3.90 5.97 9.87
C GLY A 212 -4.04 7.46 10.12
N GLU A 213 -3.07 8.06 10.77
CA GLU A 213 -2.98 9.51 11.04
C GLU A 213 -2.24 10.28 9.93
N LEU A 214 -1.59 9.58 9.00
CA LEU A 214 -0.86 10.23 7.90
C LEU A 214 -1.79 10.84 6.88
N THR A 215 -1.45 12.05 6.42
CA THR A 215 -2.14 12.76 5.34
C THR A 215 -1.15 13.23 4.28
N CYS A 216 -1.66 13.64 3.10
CA CYS A 216 -0.85 14.27 2.05
C CYS A 216 -0.59 15.76 2.29
N GLU A 217 -0.91 16.29 3.46
CA GLU A 217 -0.71 17.73 3.74
C GLU A 217 0.76 18.12 3.53
N GLY A 218 0.99 19.27 2.89
CA GLY A 218 2.32 19.76 2.56
C GLY A 218 3.05 19.00 1.43
N VAL A 219 2.47 17.94 0.86
CA VAL A 219 3.07 17.20 -0.27
C VAL A 219 2.28 17.48 -1.55
N GLU A 220 2.90 18.16 -2.50
CA GLU A 220 2.28 18.45 -3.80
C GLU A 220 1.95 17.17 -4.58
N ARG A 221 0.99 17.27 -5.48
CA ARG A 221 0.60 16.15 -6.34
C ARG A 221 1.75 15.68 -7.23
N GLY A 222 2.04 14.37 -7.19
CA GLY A 222 3.17 13.76 -7.91
C GLY A 222 4.51 13.89 -7.17
N LYS A 223 4.53 14.54 -6.01
CA LYS A 223 5.71 14.65 -5.14
C LYS A 223 5.64 13.66 -3.99
N TRP A 224 6.79 13.43 -3.39
CA TRP A 224 6.97 12.52 -2.27
C TRP A 224 7.91 13.12 -1.20
N ARG A 225 7.85 12.56 -0.01
CA ARG A 225 8.83 12.80 1.06
C ARG A 225 9.08 11.53 1.85
N TYR A 226 10.17 11.51 2.57
CA TYR A 226 10.35 10.49 3.61
C TYR A 226 9.39 10.74 4.78
N LEU A 227 8.97 9.66 5.46
CA LEU A 227 8.31 9.77 6.76
C LEU A 227 9.33 10.14 7.83
N THR A 228 8.88 10.86 8.86
CA THR A 228 9.65 11.09 10.06
C THR A 228 9.69 9.83 10.93
N GLU A 229 10.66 9.76 11.84
CA GLU A 229 10.73 8.62 12.79
C GLU A 229 9.48 8.53 13.67
N GLU A 230 8.89 9.66 14.03
CA GLU A 230 7.64 9.73 14.80
C GLU A 230 6.46 9.16 14.02
N GLU A 231 6.30 9.54 12.76
CA GLU A 231 5.26 9.00 11.88
C GLU A 231 5.36 7.48 11.71
N VAL A 232 6.59 6.97 11.56
CA VAL A 232 6.83 5.52 11.49
C VAL A 232 6.47 4.83 12.81
N LYS A 233 6.90 5.39 13.94
CA LYS A 233 6.56 4.85 15.28
C LYS A 233 5.06 4.83 15.51
N ASN A 234 4.34 5.90 15.17
CA ASN A 234 2.90 5.98 15.33
C ASN A 234 2.18 4.88 14.54
N ILE A 235 2.57 4.63 13.30
CA ILE A 235 2.01 3.52 12.50
C ILE A 235 2.34 2.16 13.11
N MET A 236 3.56 1.96 13.56
CA MET A 236 4.00 0.64 14.07
C MET A 236 3.33 0.30 15.41
N ASN A 237 2.98 1.30 16.21
CA ASN A 237 2.38 1.13 17.54
C ASN A 237 0.83 1.17 17.52
N ALA A 238 0.18 1.67 16.45
CA ALA A 238 -1.27 1.70 16.29
C ALA A 238 -1.88 0.25 16.12
#